data_4d5723d57136d9b5c44add54271cb860
#
_entry.id   4d5723d57136d9b5c44add54271cb860
#
_cell.length_a   1.000
_cell.length_b   1.000
_cell.length_c   1.000
_cell.angle_alpha   90.00
_cell.angle_beta   90.00
_cell.angle_gamma   90.00
#
_symmetry.space_group_name_H-M   'P 1'
#
loop_
_entity.id
_entity.type
_entity.pdbx_description
1 polymer ?
#
loop_
_entity_poly.entity_id
_entity_poly.type
_entity_poly.pdbx_seq_one_letter_code
_entity_poly.pdbx_strand_id
1 'polypeptide(L)'
;MLKALPSISNPTEEDALSLMAAIYANTLSRHIQKITNVNAKDIDDASGLTSASDTLLTKVNKYVALLKKLQNKDGSFSWWKGMSGSRYMTTAVAEMMVRLNAIVGRQSSTASMLSGAIDYLRQQTAREVKTMKEDEAKAAQKAARNGKKGAAYQATPSEVALHYLYIVAMDGTCVKLKAPALNDMDYLLGKLKKMTGSLTIYGKAKAAVILALNYDYKAAADYLKSMEEYSVYREDMGRYYDTRKAYYSWRNYKIPTEVAAIEALQALDAQTISASLSASSAISKQQTIEEMQRWLLMSKRTQEWKDNPVNVVDAVYAFMQGNEKNWNRQADNAILKLDGKTLPMPKDSTTLGYVKTERAGMANQLSIDKKSDYTSWGAVYAEFKQPISEIANAESGIKVTRKVTSKAQVGDKVKVVLTIVADRDYDFVKVIDRRAACLEPVNQLSGYQWGMGCYVAPHDDATNFYFDRLSKGKHVVEIEYFVDRQGEYQSGSCSAQCTYSPEFCGREGGYQLRINN
;
A
#
# COMPACT_ATOMS: atom_id res chain seq x y z
N MET A 1 8.54 -7.66 1.55
CA MET A 1 8.50 -6.45 0.69
C MET A 1 9.36 -6.59 -0.58
N LEU A 2 10.57 -7.15 -0.54
CA LEU A 2 11.41 -7.34 -1.75
C LEU A 2 10.72 -8.14 -2.87
N LYS A 3 9.84 -9.07 -2.54
CA LYS A 3 8.98 -9.77 -3.53
C LYS A 3 8.03 -8.85 -4.33
N ALA A 4 7.94 -7.57 -3.99
CA ALA A 4 7.23 -6.59 -4.81
C ALA A 4 8.05 -6.07 -5.99
N LEU A 5 9.39 -6.14 -5.93
CA LEU A 5 10.28 -5.65 -6.99
C LEU A 5 10.05 -6.30 -8.37
N PRO A 6 9.79 -7.63 -8.47
CA PRO A 6 9.53 -8.27 -9.75
C PRO A 6 8.35 -7.65 -10.52
N SER A 7 7.30 -7.24 -9.82
CA SER A 7 6.11 -6.66 -10.47
C SER A 7 6.38 -5.36 -11.23
N ILE A 8 7.44 -4.63 -10.86
CA ILE A 8 7.84 -3.37 -11.50
C ILE A 8 9.18 -3.43 -12.23
N SER A 9 9.87 -4.59 -12.24
CA SER A 9 11.21 -4.74 -12.83
C SER A 9 11.22 -4.83 -14.36
N ASN A 10 10.11 -5.25 -14.95
CA ASN A 10 9.93 -5.41 -16.40
C ASN A 10 8.63 -4.71 -16.81
N PRO A 11 8.68 -3.42 -17.13
CA PRO A 11 7.49 -2.66 -17.49
C PRO A 11 6.90 -3.15 -18.81
N THR A 12 5.58 -3.27 -18.88
CA THR A 12 4.83 -3.57 -20.10
C THR A 12 4.68 -2.33 -20.98
N GLU A 13 4.72 -1.15 -20.35
CA GLU A 13 4.58 0.15 -20.99
C GLU A 13 5.82 1.01 -20.78
N GLU A 14 6.17 1.83 -21.78
CA GLU A 14 7.34 2.71 -21.73
C GLU A 14 6.97 4.14 -21.26
N ASP A 15 6.05 4.26 -20.29
CA ASP A 15 5.78 5.52 -19.62
C ASP A 15 6.87 5.87 -18.59
N ALA A 16 6.94 7.16 -18.20
CA ALA A 16 8.02 7.64 -17.34
C ALA A 16 8.02 7.02 -15.94
N LEU A 17 6.85 6.73 -15.36
CA LEU A 17 6.75 6.12 -14.01
C LEU A 17 7.17 4.66 -14.05
N SER A 18 6.67 3.90 -15.00
CA SER A 18 6.99 2.48 -15.19
C SER A 18 8.48 2.28 -15.49
N LEU A 19 9.07 3.12 -16.33
CA LEU A 19 10.51 3.08 -16.63
C LEU A 19 11.35 3.42 -15.39
N MET A 20 11.00 4.47 -14.63
CA MET A 20 11.75 4.83 -13.42
C MET A 20 11.61 3.77 -12.33
N ALA A 21 10.44 3.19 -12.15
CA ALA A 21 10.21 2.09 -11.22
C ALA A 21 11.03 0.85 -11.60
N ALA A 22 11.16 0.56 -12.90
CA ALA A 22 12.00 -0.53 -13.38
C ALA A 22 13.50 -0.26 -13.15
N ILE A 23 13.96 0.98 -13.33
CA ILE A 23 15.34 1.40 -12.98
C ILE A 23 15.55 1.18 -11.47
N TYR A 24 14.60 1.64 -10.65
CA TYR A 24 14.63 1.48 -9.20
C TYR A 24 14.77 0.00 -8.81
N ALA A 25 13.85 -0.85 -9.29
CA ALA A 25 13.80 -2.26 -8.94
C ALA A 25 15.06 -3.02 -9.36
N ASN A 26 15.53 -2.84 -10.60
CA ASN A 26 16.70 -3.56 -11.09
C ASN A 26 18.00 -3.06 -10.42
N THR A 27 18.12 -1.75 -10.14
CA THR A 27 19.29 -1.19 -9.43
C THR A 27 19.33 -1.66 -7.99
N LEU A 28 18.19 -1.64 -7.28
CA LEU A 28 18.09 -2.11 -5.91
C LEU A 28 18.37 -3.62 -5.81
N SER A 29 17.80 -4.43 -6.71
CA SER A 29 18.06 -5.87 -6.77
C SER A 29 19.55 -6.18 -6.94
N ARG A 30 20.22 -5.45 -7.83
CA ARG A 30 21.67 -5.57 -8.05
C ARG A 30 22.48 -5.16 -6.81
N HIS A 31 22.06 -4.11 -6.12
CA HIS A 31 22.69 -3.67 -4.87
C HIS A 31 22.57 -4.73 -3.78
N ILE A 32 21.37 -5.30 -3.60
CA ILE A 32 21.12 -6.38 -2.63
C ILE A 32 22.00 -7.59 -2.94
N GLN A 33 22.07 -8.06 -4.19
CA GLN A 33 22.94 -9.16 -4.58
C GLN A 33 24.39 -8.91 -4.20
N LYS A 34 24.89 -7.67 -4.36
CA LYS A 34 26.27 -7.33 -4.01
C LYS A 34 26.54 -7.37 -2.51
N ILE A 35 25.62 -6.85 -1.68
CA ILE A 35 25.84 -6.78 -0.23
C ILE A 35 25.59 -8.13 0.46
N THR A 36 24.74 -8.99 -0.10
CA THR A 36 24.43 -10.31 0.48
C THR A 36 25.38 -11.40 -0.02
N ASN A 37 26.26 -11.12 -0.98
CA ASN A 37 27.13 -12.10 -1.65
C ASN A 37 26.37 -13.33 -2.20
N VAL A 38 25.06 -13.19 -2.45
CA VAL A 38 24.21 -14.25 -2.98
C VAL A 38 24.33 -14.28 -4.50
N ASN A 39 24.74 -15.42 -5.06
CA ASN A 39 24.78 -15.62 -6.50
C ASN A 39 23.35 -15.78 -7.06
N ALA A 40 23.14 -15.28 -8.28
CA ALA A 40 21.83 -15.36 -8.95
C ALA A 40 21.31 -16.81 -9.11
N LYS A 41 22.19 -17.81 -9.10
CA LYS A 41 21.83 -19.24 -9.16
C LYS A 41 21.25 -19.78 -7.85
N ASP A 42 21.47 -19.08 -6.76
CA ASP A 42 21.09 -19.50 -5.41
C ASP A 42 19.80 -18.84 -4.93
N ILE A 43 19.17 -18.02 -5.78
CA ILE A 43 17.95 -17.28 -5.44
C ILE A 43 16.75 -17.98 -6.08
N ASP A 44 15.77 -18.37 -5.23
CA ASP A 44 14.53 -18.99 -5.68
C ASP A 44 13.79 -18.09 -6.69
N ASP A 45 13.27 -18.67 -7.78
CA ASP A 45 12.50 -18.01 -8.84
C ASP A 45 11.34 -17.17 -8.30
N ALA A 46 10.77 -17.56 -7.16
CA ALA A 46 9.71 -16.83 -6.49
C ALA A 46 10.11 -15.44 -5.96
N SER A 47 11.42 -15.15 -5.81
CA SER A 47 11.91 -13.84 -5.35
C SER A 47 12.06 -12.82 -6.47
N GLY A 48 12.09 -13.26 -7.74
CA GLY A 48 12.31 -12.41 -8.92
C GLY A 48 13.70 -11.75 -8.99
N LEU A 49 14.62 -12.14 -8.10
CA LEU A 49 16.00 -11.66 -8.05
C LEU A 49 16.97 -12.58 -8.83
N THR A 50 16.43 -13.50 -9.63
CA THR A 50 17.15 -14.58 -10.30
C THR A 50 18.05 -14.14 -11.44
N SER A 51 17.90 -12.89 -11.92
CA SER A 51 18.74 -12.39 -13.02
C SER A 51 20.17 -12.13 -12.55
N ALA A 52 21.15 -12.58 -13.33
CA ALA A 52 22.55 -12.25 -13.08
C ALA A 52 22.78 -10.73 -13.01
N SER A 53 23.72 -10.29 -12.18
CA SER A 53 24.04 -8.86 -11.98
C SER A 53 24.27 -8.09 -13.28
N ASP A 54 24.87 -8.75 -14.30
CA ASP A 54 25.12 -8.15 -15.63
C ASP A 54 23.83 -8.00 -16.44
N THR A 55 22.89 -8.94 -16.31
CA THR A 55 21.55 -8.84 -16.92
C THR A 55 20.77 -7.69 -16.32
N LEU A 56 20.83 -7.52 -14.98
CA LEU A 56 20.18 -6.39 -14.29
C LEU A 56 20.80 -5.06 -14.73
N LEU A 57 22.14 -4.98 -14.87
CA LEU A 57 22.80 -3.78 -15.37
C LEU A 57 22.39 -3.44 -16.80
N THR A 58 22.29 -4.44 -17.67
CA THR A 58 21.83 -4.26 -19.06
C THR A 58 20.41 -3.72 -19.09
N LYS A 59 19.50 -4.23 -18.25
CA LYS A 59 18.12 -3.71 -18.10
C LYS A 59 18.14 -2.26 -17.62
N VAL A 60 18.91 -1.94 -16.58
CA VAL A 60 19.04 -0.56 -16.07
C VAL A 60 19.47 0.39 -17.18
N ASN A 61 20.53 0.06 -17.93
CA ASN A 61 21.04 0.89 -19.01
C ASN A 61 19.99 1.10 -20.11
N LYS A 62 19.25 0.04 -20.49
CA LYS A 62 18.12 0.13 -21.43
C LYS A 62 17.07 1.11 -20.96
N TYR A 63 16.57 0.95 -19.72
CA TYR A 63 15.49 1.78 -19.20
C TYR A 63 15.93 3.23 -18.94
N VAL A 64 17.18 3.46 -18.52
CA VAL A 64 17.76 4.80 -18.45
C VAL A 64 17.78 5.49 -19.81
N ALA A 65 18.17 4.78 -20.86
CA ALA A 65 18.17 5.34 -22.22
C ALA A 65 16.76 5.67 -22.74
N LEU A 66 15.75 4.85 -22.37
CA LEU A 66 14.34 5.12 -22.70
C LEU A 66 13.80 6.30 -21.89
N LEU A 67 14.03 6.33 -20.58
CA LEU A 67 13.58 7.41 -19.69
C LEU A 67 14.18 8.76 -20.12
N LYS A 68 15.44 8.78 -20.54
CA LYS A 68 16.10 10.00 -21.04
C LYS A 68 15.39 10.60 -22.25
N LYS A 69 14.74 9.78 -23.11
CA LYS A 69 13.96 10.24 -24.26
C LYS A 69 12.64 10.91 -23.87
N LEU A 70 12.18 10.72 -22.63
CA LEU A 70 10.98 11.32 -22.08
C LEU A 70 11.26 12.62 -21.32
N GLN A 71 12.54 12.95 -21.12
CA GLN A 71 12.93 14.22 -20.50
C GLN A 71 13.06 15.32 -21.57
N ASN A 72 12.32 16.41 -21.38
CA ASN A 72 12.35 17.58 -22.26
C ASN A 72 13.59 18.45 -21.98
N LYS A 73 13.84 19.40 -22.90
CA LYS A 73 14.98 20.34 -22.80
C LYS A 73 14.93 21.23 -21.55
N ASP A 74 13.73 21.50 -21.02
CA ASP A 74 13.53 22.29 -19.79
C ASP A 74 13.70 21.45 -18.51
N GLY A 75 14.03 20.17 -18.63
CA GLY A 75 14.21 19.24 -17.51
C GLY A 75 12.93 18.51 -17.07
N SER A 76 11.75 18.87 -17.60
CA SER A 76 10.50 18.19 -17.28
C SER A 76 10.42 16.80 -17.90
N PHE A 77 9.70 15.88 -17.25
CA PHE A 77 9.33 14.60 -17.83
C PHE A 77 7.94 14.62 -18.43
N SER A 78 7.80 14.05 -19.62
CA SER A 78 6.53 13.76 -20.28
C SER A 78 6.02 12.41 -19.82
N TRP A 79 4.70 12.20 -19.88
CA TRP A 79 4.11 10.89 -19.63
C TRP A 79 4.57 9.88 -20.70
N TRP A 80 4.36 10.24 -21.95
CA TRP A 80 4.74 9.47 -23.14
C TRP A 80 5.61 10.32 -24.06
N LYS A 81 6.33 9.66 -24.95
CA LYS A 81 7.14 10.33 -25.95
C LYS A 81 6.28 11.25 -26.84
N GLY A 82 6.70 12.50 -26.97
CA GLY A 82 6.02 13.50 -27.78
C GLY A 82 4.96 14.30 -27.03
N MET A 83 4.65 13.97 -25.78
CA MET A 83 3.76 14.80 -24.95
C MET A 83 4.54 15.96 -24.31
N SER A 84 3.80 16.99 -23.90
CA SER A 84 4.35 18.09 -23.10
C SER A 84 4.80 17.62 -21.73
N GLY A 85 5.78 18.31 -21.14
CA GLY A 85 6.25 18.03 -19.79
C GLY A 85 5.17 18.23 -18.74
N SER A 86 5.16 17.35 -17.75
CA SER A 86 4.21 17.36 -16.63
C SER A 86 4.96 17.62 -15.32
N ARG A 87 4.50 18.63 -14.57
CA ARG A 87 5.04 18.89 -13.23
C ARG A 87 4.88 17.67 -12.31
N TYR A 88 3.72 17.00 -12.39
CA TYR A 88 3.44 15.78 -11.63
C TYR A 88 4.40 14.65 -11.97
N MET A 89 4.57 14.33 -13.26
CA MET A 89 5.47 13.27 -13.70
C MET A 89 6.91 13.54 -13.29
N THR A 90 7.36 14.78 -13.48
CA THR A 90 8.70 15.20 -13.10
C THR A 90 8.94 15.04 -11.60
N THR A 91 7.94 15.39 -10.80
CA THR A 91 8.00 15.22 -9.33
C THR A 91 8.11 13.75 -8.95
N ALA A 92 7.23 12.89 -9.47
CA ALA A 92 7.22 11.47 -9.12
C ALA A 92 8.49 10.75 -9.56
N VAL A 93 8.98 11.03 -10.77
CA VAL A 93 10.25 10.47 -11.27
C VAL A 93 11.44 10.94 -10.42
N ALA A 94 11.54 12.23 -10.11
CA ALA A 94 12.62 12.77 -9.29
C ALA A 94 12.59 12.23 -7.85
N GLU A 95 11.39 12.05 -7.26
CA GLU A 95 11.23 11.47 -5.92
C GLU A 95 11.71 10.01 -5.89
N MET A 96 11.36 9.19 -6.88
CA MET A 96 11.90 7.83 -7.00
C MET A 96 13.42 7.82 -7.15
N MET A 97 14.01 8.77 -7.89
CA MET A 97 15.47 8.90 -8.03
C MET A 97 16.17 9.23 -6.70
N VAL A 98 15.67 10.20 -5.94
CA VAL A 98 16.30 10.56 -4.66
C VAL A 98 16.15 9.46 -3.62
N ARG A 99 15.03 8.74 -3.59
CA ARG A 99 14.83 7.57 -2.75
C ARG A 99 15.77 6.42 -3.10
N LEU A 100 15.96 6.17 -4.40
CA LEU A 100 16.95 5.19 -4.84
C LEU A 100 18.35 5.58 -4.39
N ASN A 101 18.74 6.83 -4.61
CA ASN A 101 20.05 7.36 -4.22
C ASN A 101 20.29 7.28 -2.70
N ALA A 102 19.24 7.44 -1.89
CA ALA A 102 19.33 7.33 -0.43
C ALA A 102 19.68 5.90 0.04
N ILE A 103 19.26 4.88 -0.72
CA ILE A 103 19.53 3.48 -0.37
C ILE A 103 20.86 2.99 -0.98
N VAL A 104 21.06 3.22 -2.27
CA VAL A 104 22.16 2.58 -3.03
C VAL A 104 23.32 3.52 -3.33
N GLY A 105 23.24 4.76 -2.86
CA GLY A 105 24.17 5.84 -3.21
C GLY A 105 23.83 6.51 -4.54
N ARG A 106 24.44 7.67 -4.78
CA ARG A 106 24.18 8.50 -5.96
C ARG A 106 24.48 7.77 -7.27
N GLN A 107 23.48 7.68 -8.14
CA GLN A 107 23.58 6.98 -9.43
C GLN A 107 24.04 7.93 -10.53
N SER A 108 25.24 7.72 -11.09
CA SER A 108 25.79 8.54 -12.17
C SER A 108 24.93 8.50 -13.45
N SER A 109 24.29 7.37 -13.73
CA SER A 109 23.45 7.16 -14.91
C SER A 109 22.18 8.04 -14.95
N THR A 110 21.67 8.47 -13.79
CA THR A 110 20.46 9.31 -13.66
C THR A 110 20.76 10.72 -13.14
N ALA A 111 22.00 11.00 -12.76
CA ALA A 111 22.36 12.26 -12.08
C ALA A 111 22.03 13.52 -12.90
N SER A 112 22.31 13.53 -14.19
CA SER A 112 21.99 14.65 -15.07
C SER A 112 20.48 14.86 -15.24
N MET A 113 19.72 13.76 -15.34
CA MET A 113 18.27 13.81 -15.42
C MET A 113 17.65 14.35 -14.14
N LEU A 114 18.13 13.92 -12.98
CA LEU A 114 17.70 14.43 -11.67
C LEU A 114 18.00 15.92 -11.53
N SER A 115 19.19 16.37 -11.92
CA SER A 115 19.55 17.80 -11.88
C SER A 115 18.59 18.64 -12.74
N GLY A 116 18.33 18.22 -13.98
CA GLY A 116 17.37 18.89 -14.86
C GLY A 116 15.95 18.93 -14.27
N ALA A 117 15.50 17.82 -13.69
CA ALA A 117 14.19 17.73 -13.05
C ALA A 117 14.08 18.70 -11.85
N ILE A 118 15.10 18.76 -10.99
CA ILE A 118 15.15 19.69 -9.85
C ILE A 118 15.10 21.15 -10.34
N ASP A 119 15.83 21.49 -11.39
CA ASP A 119 15.84 22.85 -11.97
C ASP A 119 14.47 23.24 -12.53
N TYR A 120 13.79 22.32 -13.23
CA TYR A 120 12.43 22.53 -13.70
C TYR A 120 11.46 22.74 -12.52
N LEU A 121 11.48 21.85 -11.54
CA LEU A 121 10.61 21.94 -10.36
C LEU A 121 10.85 23.22 -9.57
N ARG A 122 12.10 23.66 -9.44
CA ARG A 122 12.47 24.93 -8.82
C ARG A 122 11.80 26.11 -9.52
N GLN A 123 11.85 26.16 -10.86
CA GLN A 123 11.19 27.22 -11.63
C GLN A 123 9.67 27.22 -11.45
N GLN A 124 9.05 26.04 -11.47
CA GLN A 124 7.59 25.91 -11.25
C GLN A 124 7.20 26.35 -9.84
N THR A 125 8.00 25.96 -8.83
CA THR A 125 7.76 26.35 -7.44
C THR A 125 7.96 27.85 -7.23
N ALA A 126 8.94 28.47 -7.85
CA ALA A 126 9.12 29.92 -7.82
C ALA A 126 7.92 30.69 -8.37
N ARG A 127 7.31 30.20 -9.47
CA ARG A 127 6.06 30.76 -10.02
C ARG A 127 4.92 30.63 -9.03
N GLU A 128 4.76 29.48 -8.39
CA GLU A 128 3.74 29.24 -7.38
C GLU A 128 3.92 30.18 -6.18
N VAL A 129 5.13 30.29 -5.63
CA VAL A 129 5.43 31.19 -4.51
C VAL A 129 5.13 32.65 -4.86
N LYS A 130 5.44 33.08 -6.09
CA LYS A 130 5.08 34.42 -6.57
C LYS A 130 3.56 34.63 -6.51
N THR A 131 2.79 33.69 -7.06
CA THR A 131 1.32 33.75 -7.04
C THR A 131 0.78 33.77 -5.61
N MET A 132 1.31 32.91 -4.72
CA MET A 132 0.92 32.88 -3.31
C MET A 132 1.13 34.25 -2.62
N LYS A 133 2.27 34.88 -2.82
CA LYS A 133 2.60 36.21 -2.26
C LYS A 133 1.67 37.30 -2.82
N GLU A 134 1.37 37.25 -4.13
CA GLU A 134 0.44 38.21 -4.77
C GLU A 134 -0.98 38.06 -4.22
N ASP A 135 -1.48 36.82 -4.03
CA ASP A 135 -2.82 36.56 -3.52
C ASP A 135 -2.96 36.99 -2.05
N GLU A 136 -1.93 36.80 -1.24
CA GLU A 136 -1.88 37.30 0.14
C GLU A 136 -1.88 38.82 0.19
N ALA A 137 -1.13 39.48 -0.68
CA ALA A 137 -1.11 40.95 -0.76
C ALA A 137 -2.48 41.50 -1.19
N LYS A 138 -3.12 40.91 -2.21
CA LYS A 138 -4.47 41.27 -2.64
C LYS A 138 -5.50 41.09 -1.53
N ALA A 139 -5.43 39.96 -0.81
CA ALA A 139 -6.35 39.66 0.30
C ALA A 139 -6.16 40.68 1.46
N ALA A 140 -4.92 41.04 1.79
CA ALA A 140 -4.61 42.04 2.80
C ALA A 140 -5.14 43.44 2.42
N GLN A 141 -4.97 43.85 1.16
CA GLN A 141 -5.51 45.12 0.65
C GLN A 141 -7.05 45.14 0.70
N LYS A 142 -7.72 44.03 0.32
CA LYS A 142 -9.17 43.91 0.40
C LYS A 142 -9.70 43.97 1.83
N ALA A 143 -9.00 43.31 2.78
CA ALA A 143 -9.35 43.35 4.20
C ALA A 143 -9.21 44.78 4.77
N ALA A 144 -8.13 45.49 4.44
CA ALA A 144 -7.89 46.86 4.84
C ALA A 144 -8.99 47.80 4.31
N ARG A 145 -9.39 47.67 3.05
CA ARG A 145 -10.48 48.47 2.46
C ARG A 145 -11.84 48.23 3.12
N ASN A 146 -12.11 47.00 3.56
CA ASN A 146 -13.38 46.61 4.16
C ASN A 146 -13.42 46.78 5.70
N GLY A 147 -12.41 47.37 6.32
CA GLY A 147 -12.37 47.60 7.76
C GLY A 147 -12.38 46.32 8.62
N LYS A 148 -12.20 45.14 8.01
CA LYS A 148 -12.24 43.86 8.72
C LYS A 148 -10.91 43.59 9.46
N LYS A 149 -10.96 43.66 10.80
CA LYS A 149 -9.91 43.12 11.67
C LYS A 149 -10.10 41.59 11.77
N GLY A 150 -9.60 40.83 10.81
CA GLY A 150 -9.64 39.37 10.83
C GLY A 150 -8.25 38.80 10.56
N ALA A 151 -8.05 37.49 10.81
CA ALA A 151 -6.82 36.81 10.43
C ALA A 151 -6.55 36.99 8.92
N ALA A 152 -5.35 37.46 8.58
CA ALA A 152 -4.97 37.65 7.17
C ALA A 152 -5.02 36.30 6.45
N TYR A 153 -5.53 36.30 5.22
CA TYR A 153 -5.50 35.11 4.36
C TYR A 153 -4.07 34.59 4.23
N GLN A 154 -3.90 33.29 4.39
CA GLN A 154 -2.65 32.59 4.23
C GLN A 154 -2.79 31.59 3.09
N ALA A 155 -1.99 31.77 2.04
CA ALA A 155 -1.93 30.82 0.93
C ALA A 155 -1.31 29.49 1.38
N THR A 156 -1.86 28.38 0.91
CA THR A 156 -1.39 27.03 1.21
C THR A 156 -0.51 26.53 0.08
N PRO A 157 0.71 26.01 0.37
CA PRO A 157 1.54 25.36 -0.63
C PRO A 157 0.81 24.15 -1.25
N SER A 158 0.95 23.96 -2.56
CA SER A 158 0.44 22.77 -3.22
C SER A 158 1.21 21.51 -2.80
N GLU A 159 0.60 20.34 -2.95
CA GLU A 159 1.30 19.07 -2.73
C GLU A 159 2.58 18.95 -3.56
N VAL A 160 2.59 19.47 -4.78
CA VAL A 160 3.78 19.44 -5.66
C VAL A 160 4.89 20.34 -5.15
N ALA A 161 4.56 21.46 -4.49
CA ALA A 161 5.55 22.27 -3.81
C ALA A 161 6.14 21.55 -2.59
N LEU A 162 5.32 20.79 -1.85
CA LEU A 162 5.82 19.92 -0.77
C LEU A 162 6.78 18.84 -1.30
N HIS A 163 6.44 18.19 -2.39
CA HIS A 163 7.33 17.22 -3.03
C HIS A 163 8.65 17.85 -3.48
N TYR A 164 8.63 19.08 -4.04
CA TYR A 164 9.86 19.78 -4.37
C TYR A 164 10.75 20.00 -3.13
N LEU A 165 10.19 20.47 -2.02
CA LEU A 165 10.94 20.64 -0.77
C LEU A 165 11.55 19.32 -0.28
N TYR A 166 10.78 18.23 -0.37
CA TYR A 166 11.27 16.90 -0.02
C TYR A 166 12.43 16.46 -0.93
N ILE A 167 12.30 16.60 -2.24
CA ILE A 167 13.32 16.19 -3.22
C ILE A 167 14.63 16.94 -2.99
N VAL A 168 14.59 18.25 -2.80
CA VAL A 168 15.81 19.05 -2.60
C VAL A 168 16.47 18.78 -1.26
N ALA A 169 15.69 18.47 -0.23
CA ALA A 169 16.21 18.05 1.07
C ALA A 169 16.91 16.68 0.97
N MET A 170 16.27 15.70 0.33
CA MET A 170 16.82 14.36 0.11
C MET A 170 18.07 14.35 -0.77
N ASP A 171 18.13 15.16 -1.84
CA ASP A 171 19.30 15.26 -2.71
C ASP A 171 20.44 16.10 -2.08
N GLY A 172 20.18 16.76 -0.96
CA GLY A 172 21.13 17.70 -0.33
C GLY A 172 21.35 18.97 -1.14
N THR A 173 20.53 19.24 -2.16
CA THR A 173 20.63 20.45 -2.99
C THR A 173 20.21 21.70 -2.23
N CYS A 174 19.37 21.57 -1.19
CA CYS A 174 18.90 22.67 -0.36
C CYS A 174 20.03 23.50 0.25
N VAL A 175 21.13 22.86 0.68
CA VAL A 175 22.29 23.56 1.27
C VAL A 175 23.12 24.37 0.26
N LYS A 176 22.87 24.16 -1.04
CA LYS A 176 23.55 24.85 -2.14
C LYS A 176 22.70 25.96 -2.78
N LEU A 177 21.45 26.12 -2.34
CA LEU A 177 20.55 27.13 -2.88
C LEU A 177 21.04 28.52 -2.53
N LYS A 178 20.91 29.43 -3.51
CA LYS A 178 21.18 30.86 -3.35
C LYS A 178 19.90 31.64 -3.62
N ALA A 179 19.86 32.92 -3.20
CA ALA A 179 18.75 33.79 -3.56
C ALA A 179 18.58 33.88 -5.10
N PRO A 180 17.36 33.92 -5.66
CA PRO A 180 16.08 33.97 -4.93
C PRO A 180 15.52 32.62 -4.48
N ALA A 181 16.04 31.47 -4.97
CA ALA A 181 15.49 30.15 -4.69
C ALA A 181 15.53 29.78 -3.19
N LEU A 182 16.54 30.21 -2.47
CA LEU A 182 16.63 30.06 -1.00
C LEU A 182 15.45 30.79 -0.32
N ASN A 183 15.18 32.03 -0.72
CA ASN A 183 14.08 32.85 -0.14
C ASN A 183 12.69 32.19 -0.41
N ASP A 184 12.52 31.53 -1.55
CA ASP A 184 11.27 30.83 -1.87
C ASP A 184 11.13 29.56 -1.03
N MET A 185 12.23 28.83 -0.80
CA MET A 185 12.25 27.69 0.11
C MET A 185 11.94 28.11 1.55
N ASP A 186 12.59 29.15 2.05
CA ASP A 186 12.37 29.70 3.40
C ASP A 186 10.92 30.17 3.59
N TYR A 187 10.34 30.81 2.57
CA TYR A 187 8.93 31.19 2.58
C TYR A 187 8.00 29.98 2.73
N LEU A 188 8.22 28.91 1.95
CA LEU A 188 7.42 27.69 2.02
C LEU A 188 7.60 26.96 3.35
N LEU A 189 8.83 26.81 3.85
CA LEU A 189 9.10 26.21 5.16
C LEU A 189 8.46 27.03 6.30
N GLY A 190 8.52 28.38 6.20
CA GLY A 190 7.84 29.28 7.13
C GLY A 190 6.31 29.14 7.13
N LYS A 191 5.71 28.79 5.98
CA LYS A 191 4.28 28.44 5.88
C LYS A 191 4.00 27.12 6.58
N LEU A 192 4.78 26.08 6.30
CA LEU A 192 4.58 24.77 6.91
C LEU A 192 4.58 24.85 8.44
N LYS A 193 5.47 25.60 9.05
CA LYS A 193 5.53 25.78 10.53
C LYS A 193 4.22 26.30 11.14
N LYS A 194 3.33 26.91 10.36
CA LYS A 194 2.09 27.57 10.85
C LYS A 194 0.81 26.87 10.41
N MET A 195 0.89 25.74 9.67
CA MET A 195 -0.25 25.18 8.94
C MET A 195 -0.68 23.77 9.39
N THR A 196 -0.33 23.35 10.61
CA THR A 196 -0.64 22.01 11.14
C THR A 196 -2.13 21.63 11.03
N GLY A 197 -3.05 22.60 11.12
CA GLY A 197 -4.49 22.35 10.99
C GLY A 197 -5.05 22.37 9.57
N SER A 198 -4.28 22.85 8.57
CA SER A 198 -4.82 23.18 7.24
C SER A 198 -4.50 22.14 6.15
N LEU A 199 -3.62 21.19 6.43
CA LEU A 199 -3.21 20.17 5.46
C LEU A 199 -4.03 18.89 5.61
N THR A 200 -4.13 18.13 4.50
CA THR A 200 -4.64 16.75 4.52
C THR A 200 -3.74 15.86 5.39
N ILE A 201 -4.20 14.68 5.78
CA ILE A 201 -3.37 13.72 6.54
C ILE A 201 -2.07 13.42 5.79
N TYR A 202 -2.14 13.21 4.48
CA TYR A 202 -0.96 13.03 3.64
C TYR A 202 -0.05 14.27 3.66
N GLY A 203 -0.62 15.45 3.48
CA GLY A 203 0.12 16.70 3.54
C GLY A 203 0.80 16.92 4.88
N LYS A 204 0.16 16.54 5.99
CA LYS A 204 0.75 16.56 7.34
C LYS A 204 1.95 15.62 7.46
N ALA A 205 1.81 14.36 7.00
CA ALA A 205 2.91 13.40 6.99
C ALA A 205 4.09 13.90 6.14
N LYS A 206 3.80 14.44 4.95
CA LYS A 206 4.83 14.99 4.06
C LYS A 206 5.50 16.22 4.66
N ALA A 207 4.74 17.11 5.31
CA ALA A 207 5.30 18.27 6.03
C ALA A 207 6.20 17.85 7.19
N ALA A 208 5.80 16.81 7.95
CA ALA A 208 6.62 16.30 9.05
C ALA A 208 7.99 15.82 8.56
N VAL A 209 8.05 15.01 7.48
CA VAL A 209 9.34 14.52 6.95
C VAL A 209 10.17 15.67 6.38
N ILE A 210 9.56 16.64 5.68
CA ILE A 210 10.26 17.81 5.13
C ILE A 210 10.91 18.62 6.25
N LEU A 211 10.16 18.92 7.31
CA LEU A 211 10.66 19.69 8.45
C LEU A 211 11.76 18.93 9.20
N ALA A 212 11.61 17.61 9.38
CA ALA A 212 12.64 16.78 9.99
C ALA A 212 13.94 16.77 9.17
N LEU A 213 13.85 16.65 7.84
CA LEU A 213 15.00 16.73 6.93
C LEU A 213 15.66 18.11 6.90
N ASN A 214 14.92 19.17 7.29
CA ASN A 214 15.44 20.52 7.46
C ASN A 214 15.75 20.87 8.93
N TYR A 215 15.94 19.86 9.78
CA TYR A 215 16.33 19.94 11.18
C TYR A 215 15.36 20.72 12.10
N ASP A 216 14.10 20.93 11.66
CA ASP A 216 13.06 21.51 12.50
C ASP A 216 12.21 20.38 13.15
N TYR A 217 12.86 19.67 14.07
CA TYR A 217 12.29 18.50 14.72
C TYR A 217 11.03 18.80 15.53
N LYS A 218 10.97 20.00 16.15
CA LYS A 218 9.80 20.41 16.93
C LYS A 218 8.56 20.53 16.03
N ALA A 219 8.66 21.29 14.94
CA ALA A 219 7.54 21.44 14.03
C ALA A 219 7.16 20.11 13.35
N ALA A 220 8.14 19.27 13.04
CA ALA A 220 7.89 17.91 12.53
C ALA A 220 7.09 17.06 13.52
N ALA A 221 7.46 17.09 14.80
CA ALA A 221 6.77 16.37 15.86
C ALA A 221 5.34 16.90 16.08
N ASP A 222 5.11 18.21 15.99
CA ASP A 222 3.78 18.82 16.07
C ASP A 222 2.84 18.30 14.96
N TYR A 223 3.37 18.08 13.76
CA TYR A 223 2.60 17.47 12.68
C TYR A 223 2.26 16.02 12.98
N LEU A 224 3.20 15.19 13.42
CA LEU A 224 2.93 13.79 13.79
C LEU A 224 1.90 13.71 14.91
N LYS A 225 2.02 14.56 15.93
CA LYS A 225 1.03 14.65 17.01
C LYS A 225 -0.37 14.98 16.48
N SER A 226 -0.48 15.91 15.52
CA SER A 226 -1.76 16.27 14.91
C SER A 226 -2.38 15.15 14.05
N MET A 227 -1.64 14.09 13.76
CA MET A 227 -2.11 12.92 13.03
C MET A 227 -2.55 11.78 13.95
N GLU A 228 -2.19 11.80 15.25
CA GLU A 228 -2.49 10.70 16.18
C GLU A 228 -3.99 10.38 16.27
N GLU A 229 -4.87 11.36 16.18
CA GLU A 229 -6.33 11.17 16.20
C GLU A 229 -6.86 10.33 15.02
N TYR A 230 -6.08 10.23 13.95
CA TYR A 230 -6.41 9.43 12.76
C TYR A 230 -5.70 8.08 12.76
N SER A 231 -4.83 7.82 13.73
CA SER A 231 -4.10 6.56 13.87
C SER A 231 -5.04 5.45 14.32
N VAL A 232 -4.99 4.33 13.63
CA VAL A 232 -5.74 3.11 13.95
C VAL A 232 -4.74 1.99 14.14
N TYR A 233 -4.85 1.28 15.26
CA TYR A 233 -4.09 0.06 15.52
C TYR A 233 -5.00 -1.15 15.52
N ARG A 234 -4.55 -2.21 14.89
CA ARG A 234 -5.19 -3.53 14.90
C ARG A 234 -4.12 -4.60 15.05
N GLU A 235 -4.37 -5.54 15.94
CA GLU A 235 -3.41 -6.62 16.22
C GLU A 235 -3.07 -7.45 14.98
N ASP A 236 -4.05 -7.71 14.12
CA ASP A 236 -3.91 -8.49 12.88
C ASP A 236 -3.31 -7.71 11.70
N MET A 237 -3.42 -6.37 11.71
CA MET A 237 -2.97 -5.52 10.59
C MET A 237 -1.77 -4.65 10.92
N GLY A 238 -1.56 -4.30 12.18
CA GLY A 238 -0.62 -3.25 12.58
C GLY A 238 -1.27 -1.87 12.68
N ARG A 239 -0.48 -0.82 12.56
CA ARG A 239 -0.89 0.58 12.67
C ARG A 239 -0.98 1.24 11.31
N TYR A 240 -1.98 2.10 11.14
CA TYR A 240 -2.15 2.90 9.92
C TYR A 240 -2.96 4.17 10.21
N TYR A 241 -2.95 5.11 9.25
CA TYR A 241 -3.78 6.32 9.32
C TYR A 241 -5.06 6.16 8.49
N ASP A 242 -6.21 6.51 9.06
CA ASP A 242 -7.48 6.51 8.33
C ASP A 242 -7.58 7.74 7.41
N THR A 243 -7.12 7.59 6.18
CA THR A 243 -7.09 8.66 5.17
C THR A 243 -8.45 8.98 4.55
N ARG A 244 -9.52 8.27 4.93
CA ARG A 244 -10.88 8.54 4.39
C ARG A 244 -11.40 9.91 4.76
N LYS A 245 -10.89 10.51 5.83
CA LYS A 245 -11.19 11.90 6.16
C LYS A 245 -10.47 12.92 5.27
N ALA A 246 -9.54 12.48 4.45
CA ALA A 246 -8.91 13.28 3.38
C ALA A 246 -9.75 13.28 2.09
N TYR A 247 -11.06 13.40 2.21
CA TYR A 247 -12.12 13.09 1.24
C TYR A 247 -12.13 13.90 -0.05
N TYR A 248 -11.27 14.89 -0.19
CA TYR A 248 -11.27 15.77 -1.37
C TYR A 248 -10.28 15.37 -2.45
N SER A 249 -9.59 14.22 -2.28
CA SER A 249 -8.68 13.70 -3.27
C SER A 249 -9.25 12.44 -3.92
N TRP A 250 -9.30 12.43 -5.24
CA TRP A 250 -9.61 11.25 -6.06
C TRP A 250 -8.49 10.19 -6.01
N ARG A 251 -7.37 10.46 -5.34
CA ARG A 251 -6.23 9.57 -5.14
C ARG A 251 -6.34 8.82 -3.82
N ASN A 252 -5.94 7.55 -3.85
CA ASN A 252 -5.76 6.78 -2.63
C ASN A 252 -4.38 7.06 -2.04
N TYR A 253 -4.31 7.94 -1.04
CA TYR A 253 -3.07 8.33 -0.39
C TYR A 253 -2.67 7.43 0.80
N LYS A 254 -3.29 6.28 1.00
CA LYS A 254 -3.00 5.42 2.16
C LYS A 254 -1.52 5.06 2.24
N ILE A 255 -0.97 4.49 1.17
CA ILE A 255 0.44 4.06 1.14
C ILE A 255 1.40 5.25 1.23
N PRO A 256 1.28 6.32 0.41
CA PRO A 256 2.14 7.49 0.54
C PRO A 256 2.08 8.17 1.91
N THR A 257 0.91 8.20 2.58
CA THR A 257 0.76 8.76 3.93
C THR A 257 1.57 7.94 4.93
N GLU A 258 1.42 6.63 4.90
CA GLU A 258 2.11 5.69 5.78
C GLU A 258 3.63 5.77 5.60
N VAL A 259 4.08 5.79 4.35
CA VAL A 259 5.51 5.91 4.01
C VAL A 259 6.08 7.23 4.52
N ALA A 260 5.42 8.37 4.26
CA ALA A 260 5.88 9.68 4.74
C ALA A 260 5.92 9.76 6.26
N ALA A 261 4.96 9.14 6.96
CA ALA A 261 4.96 9.09 8.42
C ALA A 261 6.10 8.22 8.97
N ILE A 262 6.39 7.07 8.35
CA ILE A 262 7.54 6.23 8.70
C ILE A 262 8.85 7.02 8.51
N GLU A 263 9.02 7.70 7.37
CA GLU A 263 10.19 8.55 7.10
C GLU A 263 10.36 9.65 8.14
N ALA A 264 9.26 10.34 8.50
CA ALA A 264 9.29 11.39 9.52
C ALA A 264 9.70 10.82 10.90
N LEU A 265 9.12 9.69 11.30
CA LEU A 265 9.50 9.02 12.54
C LEU A 265 10.96 8.59 12.54
N GLN A 266 11.49 8.10 11.44
CA GLN A 266 12.91 7.70 11.33
C GLN A 266 13.84 8.88 11.39
N ALA A 267 13.46 10.02 10.82
CA ALA A 267 14.27 11.24 10.81
C ALA A 267 14.30 11.97 12.16
N LEU A 268 13.29 11.77 13.03
CA LEU A 268 13.25 12.37 14.37
C LEU A 268 14.13 11.58 15.35
N ASP A 269 14.81 12.28 16.25
CA ASP A 269 15.50 11.63 17.35
C ASP A 269 14.54 11.10 18.43
N ALA A 270 15.01 10.15 19.24
CA ALA A 270 14.19 9.53 20.27
C ALA A 270 13.76 10.50 21.39
N GLN A 271 14.56 11.54 21.66
CA GLN A 271 14.26 12.53 22.71
C GLN A 271 13.15 13.48 22.26
N THR A 272 13.21 13.94 21.02
CA THR A 272 12.18 14.82 20.44
C THR A 272 10.82 14.13 20.40
N ILE A 273 10.79 12.84 20.08
CA ILE A 273 9.55 12.06 20.02
C ILE A 273 8.94 11.87 21.41
N SER A 274 9.72 11.47 22.40
CA SER A 274 9.21 11.23 23.76
C SER A 274 8.63 12.49 24.41
N ALA A 275 9.14 13.65 24.06
CA ALA A 275 8.61 14.93 24.54
C ALA A 275 7.33 15.39 23.84
N SER A 276 7.07 14.91 22.61
CA SER A 276 6.01 15.41 21.72
C SER A 276 4.81 14.47 21.63
N LEU A 277 5.03 13.16 21.70
CA LEU A 277 3.98 12.16 21.76
C LEU A 277 3.55 12.03 23.21
N SER A 278 2.26 12.29 23.47
CA SER A 278 1.73 12.27 24.83
C SER A 278 2.12 11.00 25.59
N ALA A 279 2.47 11.15 26.86
CA ALA A 279 2.87 10.04 27.76
C ALA A 279 1.86 8.88 27.88
N SER A 280 0.73 8.94 27.18
CA SER A 280 -0.29 7.90 27.12
C SER A 280 0.05 6.72 26.20
N SER A 281 1.01 6.84 25.28
CA SER A 281 1.45 5.71 24.47
C SER A 281 2.80 5.19 24.99
N ALA A 282 2.76 4.13 25.77
CA ALA A 282 3.91 3.36 26.24
C ALA A 282 4.68 2.65 25.11
N ILE A 283 4.40 3.00 23.86
CA ILE A 283 4.94 2.35 22.65
C ILE A 283 6.19 3.10 22.20
N SER A 284 7.28 2.36 22.04
CA SER A 284 8.52 2.94 21.52
C SER A 284 8.36 3.39 20.06
N LYS A 285 9.14 4.39 19.65
CA LYS A 285 9.26 4.81 18.23
C LYS A 285 9.46 3.61 17.29
N GLN A 286 10.37 2.71 17.65
CA GLN A 286 10.70 1.54 16.86
C GLN A 286 9.48 0.63 16.70
N GLN A 287 8.74 0.39 17.76
CA GLN A 287 7.52 -0.40 17.70
C GLN A 287 6.45 0.24 16.81
N THR A 288 6.29 1.56 16.87
CA THR A 288 5.36 2.30 15.99
C THR A 288 5.74 2.09 14.52
N ILE A 289 7.04 2.24 14.17
CA ILE A 289 7.53 2.00 12.80
C ILE A 289 7.27 0.55 12.37
N GLU A 290 7.54 -0.43 13.23
CA GLU A 290 7.31 -1.84 12.93
C GLU A 290 5.83 -2.17 12.73
N GLU A 291 4.95 -1.60 13.54
CA GLU A 291 3.50 -1.72 13.38
C GLU A 291 3.01 -1.13 12.06
N MET A 292 3.56 0.02 11.64
CA MET A 292 3.26 0.65 10.36
C MET A 292 3.82 -0.14 9.17
N GLN A 293 5.05 -0.64 9.28
CA GLN A 293 5.63 -1.55 8.28
C GLN A 293 4.81 -2.85 8.15
N ARG A 294 4.30 -3.39 9.27
CA ARG A 294 3.39 -4.53 9.26
C ARG A 294 2.13 -4.22 8.47
N TRP A 295 1.53 -3.05 8.66
CA TRP A 295 0.37 -2.65 7.87
C TRP A 295 0.68 -2.58 6.37
N LEU A 296 1.84 -2.06 5.97
CA LEU A 296 2.25 -2.07 4.55
C LEU A 296 2.34 -3.49 3.98
N LEU A 297 2.89 -4.45 4.74
CA LEU A 297 2.94 -5.85 4.33
C LEU A 297 1.55 -6.46 4.17
N MET A 298 0.67 -6.21 5.14
CA MET A 298 -0.71 -6.71 5.11
C MET A 298 -1.53 -6.03 4.00
N SER A 299 -1.33 -4.74 3.77
CA SER A 299 -1.93 -4.01 2.66
C SER A 299 -1.53 -4.60 1.31
N LYS A 300 -0.25 -4.98 1.11
CA LYS A 300 0.19 -5.65 -0.12
C LYS A 300 -0.50 -6.99 -0.35
N ARG A 301 -0.83 -7.72 0.71
CA ARG A 301 -1.53 -9.02 0.62
C ARG A 301 -3.00 -8.89 0.31
N THR A 302 -3.64 -7.81 0.78
CA THR A 302 -5.08 -7.57 0.63
C THR A 302 -5.44 -6.67 -0.54
N GLN A 303 -4.46 -5.99 -1.14
CA GLN A 303 -4.64 -5.03 -2.22
C GLN A 303 -3.62 -5.25 -3.33
N GLU A 304 -4.00 -4.98 -4.56
CA GLU A 304 -3.09 -5.01 -5.67
C GLU A 304 -2.35 -3.68 -5.83
N TRP A 305 -1.01 -3.74 -5.94
CA TRP A 305 -0.17 -2.56 -6.13
C TRP A 305 0.48 -2.48 -7.51
N LYS A 306 0.37 -3.54 -8.33
CA LYS A 306 1.09 -3.65 -9.60
C LYS A 306 0.75 -2.52 -10.58
N ASP A 307 -0.47 -2.02 -10.54
CA ASP A 307 -0.93 -0.94 -11.42
C ASP A 307 -0.49 0.45 -10.94
N ASN A 308 0.18 0.52 -9.77
CA ASN A 308 0.74 1.76 -9.26
C ASN A 308 2.21 1.58 -8.86
N PRO A 309 3.14 1.73 -9.81
CA PRO A 309 4.56 1.52 -9.58
C PRO A 309 5.14 2.48 -8.53
N VAL A 310 4.56 3.67 -8.34
CA VAL A 310 4.98 4.62 -7.30
C VAL A 310 4.72 4.05 -5.91
N ASN A 311 3.54 3.47 -5.67
CA ASN A 311 3.22 2.86 -4.38
C ASN A 311 4.16 1.70 -4.03
N VAL A 312 4.57 0.91 -5.02
CA VAL A 312 5.54 -0.18 -4.81
C VAL A 312 6.90 0.37 -4.42
N VAL A 313 7.39 1.39 -5.13
CA VAL A 313 8.66 2.05 -4.81
C VAL A 313 8.62 2.66 -3.42
N ASP A 314 7.55 3.39 -3.09
CA ASP A 314 7.34 4.04 -1.79
C ASP A 314 7.40 3.03 -0.65
N ALA A 315 6.64 1.95 -0.76
CA ALA A 315 6.58 0.92 0.28
C ALA A 315 7.90 0.17 0.43
N VAL A 316 8.57 -0.18 -0.68
CA VAL A 316 9.90 -0.81 -0.63
C VAL A 316 10.89 0.13 0.05
N TYR A 317 10.87 1.42 -0.29
CA TYR A 317 11.73 2.42 0.33
C TYR A 317 11.54 2.48 1.86
N ALA A 318 10.28 2.55 2.34
CA ALA A 318 9.97 2.59 3.78
C ALA A 318 10.49 1.37 4.56
N PHE A 319 10.61 0.22 3.90
CA PHE A 319 11.19 -0.99 4.49
C PHE A 319 12.72 -1.00 4.47
N MET A 320 13.31 -0.42 3.43
CA MET A 320 14.75 -0.48 3.22
C MET A 320 15.48 0.58 4.04
N GLN A 321 14.86 1.76 4.21
CA GLN A 321 15.43 2.86 4.96
C GLN A 321 15.67 2.48 6.43
N GLY A 322 16.88 2.74 6.94
CA GLY A 322 17.26 2.46 8.32
C GLY A 322 17.53 0.99 8.66
N ASN A 323 17.29 0.06 7.71
CA ASN A 323 17.51 -1.37 7.91
C ASN A 323 18.81 -1.91 7.30
N GLU A 324 19.69 -1.07 6.79
CA GLU A 324 20.94 -1.45 6.10
C GLU A 324 21.83 -2.37 6.95
N LYS A 325 21.89 -2.14 8.25
CA LYS A 325 22.65 -2.98 9.18
C LYS A 325 22.09 -4.41 9.33
N ASN A 326 20.81 -4.59 9.01
CA ASN A 326 20.14 -5.88 9.17
C ASN A 326 20.26 -6.78 7.93
N TRP A 327 20.61 -6.22 6.77
CA TRP A 327 20.72 -6.98 5.52
C TRP A 327 21.92 -7.93 5.50
N ASN A 328 22.99 -7.62 6.25
CA ASN A 328 24.21 -8.43 6.35
C ASN A 328 24.23 -9.36 7.57
N ARG A 329 23.19 -9.34 8.41
CA ARG A 329 23.10 -10.30 9.51
C ARG A 329 22.76 -11.67 8.92
N GLN A 330 23.61 -12.67 9.16
CA GLN A 330 23.23 -14.07 8.98
C GLN A 330 21.89 -14.26 9.69
N ALA A 331 20.90 -14.70 8.92
CA ALA A 331 19.56 -14.90 9.46
C ALA A 331 19.66 -15.91 10.60
N ASP A 332 19.48 -15.45 11.83
CA ASP A 332 19.17 -16.31 12.96
C ASP A 332 17.78 -16.87 12.66
N ASN A 333 17.76 -18.02 12.01
CA ASN A 333 16.52 -18.67 11.64
C ASN A 333 15.78 -19.04 12.91
N ALA A 334 14.55 -18.56 13.04
CA ALA A 334 13.68 -19.04 14.10
C ALA A 334 13.51 -20.56 13.99
N ILE A 335 13.65 -21.29 15.08
CA ILE A 335 13.39 -22.72 15.12
C ILE A 335 11.90 -22.92 15.29
N LEU A 336 11.26 -23.48 14.27
CA LEU A 336 9.84 -23.83 14.30
C LEU A 336 9.66 -25.28 14.73
N LYS A 337 8.80 -25.53 15.71
CA LYS A 337 8.45 -26.88 16.14
C LYS A 337 6.94 -27.06 16.08
N LEU A 338 6.49 -28.18 15.49
CA LEU A 338 5.11 -28.63 15.55
C LEU A 338 5.02 -29.86 16.42
N ASP A 339 4.19 -29.83 17.47
CA ASP A 339 4.05 -30.89 18.47
C ASP A 339 5.41 -31.39 19.00
N GLY A 340 6.29 -30.43 19.32
CA GLY A 340 7.63 -30.69 19.82
C GLY A 340 8.67 -31.16 18.78
N LYS A 341 8.26 -31.44 17.52
CA LYS A 341 9.16 -31.85 16.45
C LYS A 341 9.60 -30.65 15.63
N THR A 342 10.92 -30.48 15.50
CA THR A 342 11.49 -29.40 14.68
C THR A 342 11.10 -29.57 13.22
N LEU A 343 10.56 -28.49 12.61
CA LEU A 343 10.32 -28.46 11.19
C LEU A 343 11.66 -28.29 10.46
N PRO A 344 11.92 -29.11 9.42
CA PRO A 344 13.10 -28.92 8.60
C PRO A 344 12.96 -27.55 7.89
N MET A 345 13.90 -26.66 8.19
CA MET A 345 14.02 -25.41 7.47
C MET A 345 14.83 -25.66 6.19
N PRO A 346 14.43 -25.09 5.05
CA PRO A 346 15.25 -25.16 3.84
C PRO A 346 16.65 -24.68 4.14
N LYS A 347 17.67 -25.47 3.73
CA LYS A 347 19.08 -25.11 3.94
C LYS A 347 19.55 -23.93 3.12
N ASP A 348 18.72 -23.49 2.18
CA ASP A 348 19.08 -22.46 1.22
C ASP A 348 18.91 -21.07 1.82
N SER A 349 20.04 -20.42 2.04
CA SER A 349 20.17 -19.00 2.39
C SER A 349 19.56 -18.05 1.33
N THR A 350 18.94 -18.60 0.31
CA THR A 350 18.52 -17.96 -0.95
C THR A 350 17.24 -17.16 -0.84
N THR A 351 16.48 -17.30 0.24
CA THR A 351 15.14 -16.74 0.38
C THR A 351 15.11 -15.35 1.00
N LEU A 352 16.24 -14.69 1.23
CA LEU A 352 16.33 -13.38 1.89
C LEU A 352 15.50 -13.30 3.19
N GLY A 353 15.56 -14.36 3.99
CA GLY A 353 14.86 -14.45 5.27
C GLY A 353 13.38 -14.84 5.18
N TYR A 354 12.87 -15.24 4.01
CA TYR A 354 11.53 -15.81 3.87
C TYR A 354 11.61 -17.32 3.73
N VAL A 355 10.89 -18.03 4.60
CA VAL A 355 10.80 -19.49 4.55
C VAL A 355 9.34 -19.91 4.51
N LYS A 356 8.98 -20.78 3.57
CA LYS A 356 7.70 -21.49 3.52
C LYS A 356 7.97 -22.97 3.65
N THR A 357 7.28 -23.61 4.59
CA THR A 357 7.33 -25.06 4.76
C THR A 357 5.92 -25.60 4.85
N GLU A 358 5.70 -26.80 4.32
CA GLU A 358 4.43 -27.51 4.33
C GLU A 358 4.62 -28.88 4.98
N ARG A 359 3.63 -29.32 5.73
CA ARG A 359 3.62 -30.64 6.37
C ARG A 359 2.24 -31.26 6.23
N ALA A 360 2.22 -32.54 5.90
CA ALA A 360 1.00 -33.34 5.97
C ALA A 360 0.65 -33.68 7.43
N GLY A 361 -0.66 -33.68 7.73
CA GLY A 361 -1.21 -34.00 9.05
C GLY A 361 -1.47 -32.79 9.93
N MET A 362 -2.38 -32.96 10.88
CA MET A 362 -2.75 -31.93 11.85
C MET A 362 -1.65 -31.75 12.91
N ALA A 363 -1.54 -30.54 13.42
CA ALA A 363 -0.70 -30.21 14.55
C ALA A 363 -1.52 -29.42 15.56
N ASN A 364 -1.32 -29.70 16.85
CA ASN A 364 -2.04 -29.04 17.93
C ASN A 364 -1.25 -27.87 18.54
N GLN A 365 0.07 -27.91 18.42
CA GLN A 365 0.93 -26.91 19.03
C GLN A 365 2.03 -26.48 18.06
N LEU A 366 2.14 -25.17 17.86
CA LEU A 366 3.28 -24.52 17.22
C LEU A 366 4.13 -23.83 18.31
N SER A 367 5.42 -24.11 18.35
CA SER A 367 6.38 -23.33 19.12
C SER A 367 7.43 -22.70 18.20
N ILE A 368 7.78 -21.45 18.51
CA ILE A 368 8.75 -20.65 17.76
C ILE A 368 9.83 -20.22 18.74
N ASP A 369 11.06 -20.68 18.53
CA ASP A 369 12.24 -20.27 19.28
C ASP A 369 13.07 -19.33 18.39
N LYS A 370 13.16 -18.07 18.78
CA LYS A 370 13.88 -17.03 18.06
C LYS A 370 14.84 -16.31 18.99
N LYS A 371 16.12 -16.33 18.65
CA LYS A 371 17.18 -15.73 19.46
C LYS A 371 17.49 -14.28 19.11
N SER A 372 17.16 -13.86 17.89
CA SER A 372 17.41 -12.49 17.44
C SER A 372 16.37 -11.51 18.01
N ASP A 373 16.79 -10.27 18.20
CA ASP A 373 16.00 -9.16 18.73
C ASP A 373 15.20 -8.38 17.66
N TYR A 374 15.43 -8.65 16.37
CA TYR A 374 14.70 -7.99 15.28
C TYR A 374 13.32 -8.62 15.04
N THR A 375 12.38 -7.81 14.59
CA THR A 375 11.00 -8.23 14.30
C THR A 375 10.94 -9.18 13.11
N SER A 376 10.19 -10.26 13.26
CA SER A 376 9.87 -11.22 12.20
C SER A 376 8.37 -11.41 12.10
N TRP A 377 7.88 -11.65 10.88
CA TRP A 377 6.47 -11.88 10.61
C TRP A 377 6.26 -13.27 10.02
N GLY A 378 5.18 -13.89 10.39
CA GLY A 378 4.81 -15.19 9.86
C GLY A 378 3.32 -15.46 9.95
N ALA A 379 2.88 -16.51 9.27
CA ALA A 379 1.52 -17.02 9.33
C ALA A 379 1.53 -18.54 9.27
N VAL A 380 0.57 -19.15 9.93
CA VAL A 380 0.36 -20.61 9.92
C VAL A 380 -1.04 -20.87 9.39
N TYR A 381 -1.14 -21.79 8.45
CA TYR A 381 -2.40 -22.19 7.84
C TYR A 381 -2.61 -23.67 8.11
N ALA A 382 -3.82 -24.05 8.54
CA ALA A 382 -4.27 -25.43 8.57
C ALA A 382 -5.31 -25.62 7.48
N GLU A 383 -5.11 -26.64 6.63
CA GLU A 383 -6.04 -27.04 5.59
C GLU A 383 -6.54 -28.45 5.88
N PHE A 384 -7.87 -28.62 5.97
CA PHE A 384 -8.49 -29.90 6.30
C PHE A 384 -9.83 -30.05 5.59
N LYS A 385 -10.27 -31.29 5.40
CA LYS A 385 -11.59 -31.63 4.84
C LYS A 385 -12.57 -31.94 5.96
N GLN A 386 -13.79 -31.47 5.83
CA GLN A 386 -14.87 -31.66 6.80
C GLN A 386 -16.18 -31.94 6.07
N PRO A 387 -17.07 -32.80 6.60
CA PRO A 387 -18.42 -32.97 6.08
C PRO A 387 -19.17 -31.64 6.03
N ILE A 388 -19.98 -31.44 4.98
CA ILE A 388 -20.71 -30.17 4.77
C ILE A 388 -21.62 -29.84 5.95
N SER A 389 -22.24 -30.85 6.57
CA SER A 389 -23.12 -30.70 7.74
C SER A 389 -22.41 -30.20 9.01
N GLU A 390 -21.08 -30.37 9.08
CA GLU A 390 -20.26 -29.97 10.23
C GLU A 390 -19.57 -28.62 10.01
N ILE A 391 -19.76 -28.00 8.84
CA ILE A 391 -19.16 -26.72 8.53
C ILE A 391 -19.81 -25.63 9.38
N ALA A 392 -19.09 -25.18 10.40
CA ALA A 392 -19.52 -24.08 11.26
C ALA A 392 -19.37 -22.72 10.58
N ASN A 393 -20.17 -21.75 11.02
CA ASN A 393 -19.99 -20.36 10.64
C ASN A 393 -18.63 -19.86 11.14
N ALA A 394 -17.96 -19.05 10.34
CA ALA A 394 -16.68 -18.45 10.68
C ALA A 394 -16.57 -17.07 10.06
N GLU A 395 -15.83 -16.19 10.73
CA GLU A 395 -15.52 -14.86 10.24
C GLU A 395 -14.10 -14.45 10.63
N SER A 396 -13.39 -13.87 9.69
CA SER A 396 -12.09 -13.26 9.88
C SER A 396 -11.97 -12.06 8.95
N GLY A 397 -12.32 -10.87 9.43
CA GLY A 397 -12.34 -9.64 8.65
C GLY A 397 -13.52 -9.52 7.66
N ILE A 398 -14.02 -10.63 7.14
CA ILE A 398 -15.21 -10.70 6.29
C ILE A 398 -16.25 -11.59 6.98
N LYS A 399 -17.47 -11.10 7.06
CA LYS A 399 -18.63 -11.88 7.52
C LYS A 399 -19.60 -12.04 6.36
N VAL A 400 -20.11 -13.24 6.18
CA VAL A 400 -21.19 -13.50 5.22
C VAL A 400 -22.39 -14.11 5.95
N THR A 401 -23.59 -13.64 5.60
CA THR A 401 -24.85 -14.22 6.05
C THR A 401 -25.80 -14.39 4.88
N ARG A 402 -26.58 -15.45 4.90
CA ARG A 402 -27.48 -15.86 3.84
C ARG A 402 -28.92 -15.96 4.35
N LYS A 403 -29.86 -15.34 3.62
CA LYS A 403 -31.29 -15.50 3.86
C LYS A 403 -31.94 -16.09 2.60
N VAL A 404 -32.77 -17.09 2.81
CA VAL A 404 -33.48 -17.79 1.73
C VAL A 404 -34.98 -17.76 2.05
N THR A 405 -35.83 -17.64 1.04
CA THR A 405 -37.28 -17.77 1.19
C THR A 405 -37.63 -19.20 1.64
N SER A 406 -38.27 -19.36 2.76
CA SER A 406 -38.41 -20.65 3.47
C SER A 406 -39.55 -21.54 3.00
N LYS A 407 -40.49 -21.02 2.18
CA LYS A 407 -41.62 -21.77 1.66
C LYS A 407 -41.69 -21.61 0.16
N ALA A 408 -41.56 -22.70 -0.55
CA ALA A 408 -41.63 -22.73 -2.00
C ALA A 408 -42.22 -24.05 -2.49
N GLN A 409 -42.88 -24.01 -3.62
CA GLN A 409 -43.40 -25.14 -4.39
C GLN A 409 -42.66 -25.24 -5.73
N VAL A 410 -42.81 -26.37 -6.41
CA VAL A 410 -42.25 -26.54 -7.77
C VAL A 410 -42.81 -25.46 -8.69
N GLY A 411 -41.95 -24.78 -9.42
CA GLY A 411 -42.28 -23.65 -10.30
C GLY A 411 -42.19 -22.27 -9.65
N ASP A 412 -42.08 -22.18 -8.33
CA ASP A 412 -41.89 -20.91 -7.63
C ASP A 412 -40.50 -20.32 -7.85
N LYS A 413 -40.39 -19.02 -7.60
CA LYS A 413 -39.10 -18.33 -7.47
C LYS A 413 -38.69 -18.21 -6.02
N VAL A 414 -37.48 -18.61 -5.72
CA VAL A 414 -36.83 -18.44 -4.42
C VAL A 414 -35.79 -17.36 -4.53
N LYS A 415 -35.85 -16.41 -3.61
CA LYS A 415 -34.87 -15.33 -3.50
C LYS A 415 -33.86 -15.67 -2.41
N VAL A 416 -32.58 -15.60 -2.80
CA VAL A 416 -31.44 -15.70 -1.89
C VAL A 416 -30.82 -14.34 -1.74
N VAL A 417 -30.67 -13.88 -0.50
CA VAL A 417 -30.05 -12.60 -0.15
C VAL A 417 -28.79 -12.87 0.65
N LEU A 418 -27.65 -12.52 0.10
CA LEU A 418 -26.37 -12.58 0.80
C LEU A 418 -26.02 -11.20 1.34
N THR A 419 -25.73 -11.13 2.63
CA THR A 419 -25.19 -9.93 3.28
C THR A 419 -23.73 -10.18 3.62
N ILE A 420 -22.86 -9.39 3.02
CA ILE A 420 -21.42 -9.44 3.21
C ILE A 420 -21.02 -8.19 4.01
N VAL A 421 -20.34 -8.35 5.12
CA VAL A 421 -19.81 -7.24 5.93
C VAL A 421 -18.30 -7.32 5.94
N ALA A 422 -17.65 -6.29 5.42
CA ALA A 422 -16.20 -6.15 5.40
C ALA A 422 -15.75 -5.16 6.47
N ASP A 423 -14.77 -5.51 7.29
CA ASP A 423 -14.22 -4.65 8.34
C ASP A 423 -13.23 -3.60 7.80
N ARG A 424 -12.77 -3.77 6.58
CA ARG A 424 -11.86 -2.90 5.81
C ARG A 424 -12.11 -3.04 4.31
N ASP A 425 -11.36 -2.30 3.50
CA ASP A 425 -11.35 -2.49 2.05
C ASP A 425 -10.53 -3.74 1.70
N TYR A 426 -11.07 -4.59 0.84
CA TYR A 426 -10.41 -5.77 0.27
C TYR A 426 -10.46 -5.70 -1.24
N ASP A 427 -9.38 -6.12 -1.89
CA ASP A 427 -9.34 -6.31 -3.33
C ASP A 427 -9.45 -7.82 -3.65
N PHE A 428 -10.09 -8.15 -4.78
CA PHE A 428 -10.27 -9.50 -5.29
C PHE A 428 -10.94 -10.47 -4.31
N VAL A 429 -12.14 -10.11 -3.87
CA VAL A 429 -12.96 -11.00 -3.02
C VAL A 429 -13.86 -11.87 -3.87
N LYS A 430 -13.76 -13.18 -3.67
CA LYS A 430 -14.65 -14.18 -4.25
C LYS A 430 -15.66 -14.62 -3.22
N VAL A 431 -16.96 -14.55 -3.57
CA VAL A 431 -18.05 -15.14 -2.80
C VAL A 431 -18.61 -16.31 -3.58
N ILE A 432 -18.75 -17.45 -2.91
CA ILE A 432 -19.30 -18.69 -3.48
C ILE A 432 -20.53 -19.06 -2.66
N ASP A 433 -21.69 -19.04 -3.28
CA ASP A 433 -22.93 -19.53 -2.69
C ASP A 433 -23.33 -20.87 -3.30
N ARG A 434 -23.15 -21.96 -2.54
CA ARG A 434 -23.51 -23.32 -2.99
C ARG A 434 -24.98 -23.56 -2.71
N ARG A 435 -25.76 -23.65 -3.79
CA ARG A 435 -27.20 -23.79 -3.72
C ARG A 435 -27.68 -25.25 -3.50
N ALA A 436 -28.93 -25.40 -3.12
CA ALA A 436 -29.60 -26.70 -3.10
C ALA A 436 -29.87 -27.17 -4.54
N ALA A 437 -29.80 -28.49 -4.78
CA ALA A 437 -29.90 -29.09 -6.12
C ALA A 437 -31.27 -28.91 -6.81
N CYS A 438 -32.29 -28.47 -6.10
CA CYS A 438 -33.60 -28.11 -6.66
C CYS A 438 -33.71 -26.66 -7.13
N LEU A 439 -32.64 -25.87 -7.04
CA LEU A 439 -32.66 -24.46 -7.36
C LEU A 439 -31.86 -24.20 -8.64
N GLU A 440 -32.53 -23.67 -9.66
CA GLU A 440 -31.92 -23.29 -10.94
C GLU A 440 -31.87 -21.75 -11.08
N PRO A 441 -30.74 -21.14 -11.46
CA PRO A 441 -30.65 -19.68 -11.60
C PRO A 441 -31.66 -19.14 -12.63
N VAL A 442 -32.43 -18.13 -12.27
CA VAL A 442 -33.32 -17.42 -13.20
C VAL A 442 -32.53 -16.76 -14.31
N ASN A 443 -31.41 -16.14 -13.96
CA ASN A 443 -30.44 -15.62 -14.92
C ASN A 443 -29.22 -16.54 -14.96
N GLN A 444 -29.04 -17.22 -16.08
CA GLN A 444 -27.97 -18.19 -16.31
C GLN A 444 -26.74 -17.56 -16.96
N LEU A 445 -26.82 -16.29 -17.39
CA LEU A 445 -25.71 -15.60 -18.05
C LEU A 445 -24.76 -14.99 -17.03
N SER A 446 -23.48 -15.26 -17.22
CA SER A 446 -22.42 -14.58 -16.46
C SER A 446 -22.27 -13.14 -16.94
N GLY A 447 -22.04 -12.20 -16.02
CA GLY A 447 -21.84 -10.80 -16.35
C GLY A 447 -21.67 -9.89 -15.16
N TYR A 448 -21.21 -8.67 -15.43
CA TYR A 448 -21.06 -7.63 -14.41
C TYR A 448 -22.42 -7.03 -14.06
N GLN A 449 -22.74 -7.02 -12.78
CA GLN A 449 -23.98 -6.46 -12.21
C GLN A 449 -23.69 -5.12 -11.53
N TRP A 450 -23.92 -4.04 -12.24
CA TRP A 450 -23.61 -2.69 -11.77
C TRP A 450 -24.31 -2.33 -10.45
N GLY A 451 -25.55 -2.76 -10.26
CA GLY A 451 -26.30 -2.52 -9.03
C GLY A 451 -25.73 -3.23 -7.80
N MET A 452 -24.99 -4.32 -8.01
CA MET A 452 -24.33 -5.09 -6.94
C MET A 452 -22.82 -4.83 -6.85
N GLY A 453 -22.23 -4.17 -7.84
CA GLY A 453 -20.81 -3.86 -7.89
C GLY A 453 -19.90 -5.08 -8.04
N CYS A 454 -20.38 -6.16 -8.67
CA CYS A 454 -19.62 -7.40 -8.82
C CYS A 454 -19.94 -8.11 -10.14
N TYR A 455 -19.03 -8.98 -10.55
CA TYR A 455 -19.28 -9.93 -11.64
C TYR A 455 -19.93 -11.18 -11.07
N VAL A 456 -21.05 -11.58 -11.65
CA VAL A 456 -21.83 -12.78 -11.24
C VAL A 456 -21.61 -13.88 -12.26
N ALA A 457 -21.28 -15.07 -11.79
CA ALA A 457 -21.10 -16.27 -12.62
C ALA A 457 -21.87 -17.45 -12.02
N PRO A 458 -23.05 -17.78 -12.53
CA PRO A 458 -23.76 -19.01 -12.18
C PRO A 458 -23.00 -20.24 -12.72
N HIS A 459 -22.87 -21.26 -11.88
CA HIS A 459 -22.34 -22.59 -12.18
C HIS A 459 -23.36 -23.65 -11.80
N ASP A 460 -23.10 -24.90 -12.12
CA ASP A 460 -24.06 -25.99 -11.86
C ASP A 460 -24.34 -26.22 -10.38
N ASP A 461 -23.35 -26.04 -9.51
CA ASP A 461 -23.45 -26.30 -8.07
C ASP A 461 -23.50 -25.01 -7.21
N ALA A 462 -23.14 -23.86 -7.78
CA ALA A 462 -22.96 -22.63 -7.04
C ALA A 462 -23.21 -21.39 -7.91
N THR A 463 -23.43 -20.26 -7.26
CA THR A 463 -23.28 -18.95 -7.90
C THR A 463 -22.07 -18.24 -7.30
N ASN A 464 -21.16 -17.82 -8.16
CA ASN A 464 -19.96 -17.10 -7.77
C ASN A 464 -20.15 -15.60 -8.00
N PHE A 465 -19.70 -14.80 -7.04
CA PHE A 465 -19.63 -13.33 -7.13
C PHE A 465 -18.19 -12.91 -6.98
N TYR A 466 -17.70 -12.08 -7.90
CA TYR A 466 -16.34 -11.59 -7.92
C TYR A 466 -16.35 -10.08 -7.78
N PHE A 467 -15.76 -9.61 -6.68
CA PHE A 467 -15.55 -8.19 -6.41
C PHE A 467 -14.09 -7.86 -6.69
N ASP A 468 -13.83 -6.96 -7.64
CA ASP A 468 -12.49 -6.39 -7.82
C ASP A 468 -12.10 -5.63 -6.55
N ARG A 469 -13.07 -4.91 -5.98
CA ARG A 469 -12.93 -4.21 -4.70
C ARG A 469 -14.20 -4.34 -3.87
N LEU A 470 -14.03 -4.84 -2.65
CA LEU A 470 -15.06 -4.86 -1.62
C LEU A 470 -14.70 -3.80 -0.56
N SER A 471 -15.41 -2.67 -0.55
CA SER A 471 -15.14 -1.60 0.39
C SER A 471 -15.59 -1.98 1.81
N LYS A 472 -14.99 -1.34 2.83
CA LYS A 472 -15.44 -1.47 4.20
C LYS A 472 -16.92 -1.15 4.33
N GLY A 473 -17.67 -2.01 5.01
CA GLY A 473 -19.08 -1.83 5.28
C GLY A 473 -19.93 -3.01 4.88
N LYS A 474 -21.23 -2.78 4.72
CA LYS A 474 -22.23 -3.79 4.39
C LYS A 474 -22.52 -3.76 2.89
N HIS A 475 -22.45 -4.93 2.26
CA HIS A 475 -22.81 -5.17 0.86
C HIS A 475 -23.91 -6.22 0.82
N VAL A 476 -24.87 -6.04 -0.06
CA VAL A 476 -25.99 -6.97 -0.23
C VAL A 476 -26.05 -7.38 -1.69
N VAL A 477 -26.05 -8.67 -1.94
CA VAL A 477 -26.29 -9.25 -3.26
C VAL A 477 -27.52 -10.14 -3.22
N GLU A 478 -28.33 -10.08 -4.25
CA GLU A 478 -29.58 -10.81 -4.37
C GLU A 478 -29.56 -11.64 -5.65
N ILE A 479 -30.05 -12.86 -5.55
CA ILE A 479 -30.21 -13.76 -6.69
C ILE A 479 -31.52 -14.51 -6.60
N GLU A 480 -32.15 -14.76 -7.73
CA GLU A 480 -33.39 -15.53 -7.85
C GLU A 480 -33.12 -16.88 -8.51
N TYR A 481 -33.78 -17.89 -7.99
CA TYR A 481 -33.75 -19.25 -8.50
C TYR A 481 -35.16 -19.76 -8.76
N PHE A 482 -35.36 -20.56 -9.80
CA PHE A 482 -36.54 -21.40 -9.98
C PHE A 482 -36.39 -22.66 -9.16
N VAL A 483 -37.51 -23.12 -8.58
CA VAL A 483 -37.61 -24.44 -7.94
C VAL A 483 -38.04 -25.45 -8.99
N ASP A 484 -37.19 -26.42 -9.30
CA ASP A 484 -37.45 -27.41 -10.39
C ASP A 484 -38.00 -28.75 -9.89
N ARG A 485 -37.80 -29.11 -8.62
CA ARG A 485 -38.17 -30.44 -8.07
C ARG A 485 -38.64 -30.38 -6.62
N GLN A 486 -39.61 -31.27 -6.32
CA GLN A 486 -40.02 -31.52 -4.93
C GLN A 486 -39.00 -32.39 -4.20
N GLY A 487 -38.98 -32.30 -2.87
CA GLY A 487 -38.12 -33.11 -2.00
C GLY A 487 -37.48 -32.34 -0.86
N GLU A 488 -36.58 -33.01 -0.15
CA GLU A 488 -35.76 -32.43 0.89
C GLU A 488 -34.33 -32.31 0.39
N TYR A 489 -33.78 -31.09 0.48
CA TYR A 489 -32.49 -30.76 -0.09
C TYR A 489 -31.60 -30.09 0.95
N GLN A 490 -30.32 -30.42 0.89
CA GLN A 490 -29.26 -29.74 1.65
C GLN A 490 -28.47 -28.83 0.72
N SER A 491 -28.37 -27.54 1.03
CA SER A 491 -27.44 -26.64 0.34
C SER A 491 -26.03 -26.85 0.85
N GLY A 492 -25.04 -26.41 0.07
CA GLY A 492 -23.68 -26.23 0.59
C GLY A 492 -23.52 -24.92 1.38
N SER A 493 -22.32 -24.67 1.86
CA SER A 493 -21.97 -23.43 2.55
C SER A 493 -21.91 -22.24 1.60
N CYS A 494 -22.17 -21.04 2.14
CA CYS A 494 -21.79 -19.77 1.51
C CYS A 494 -20.45 -19.31 2.08
N SER A 495 -19.50 -18.94 1.23
CA SER A 495 -18.17 -18.49 1.66
C SER A 495 -17.75 -17.24 0.90
N ALA A 496 -17.16 -16.29 1.62
CA ALA A 496 -16.51 -15.11 1.06
C ALA A 496 -15.04 -15.13 1.45
N GLN A 497 -14.14 -14.90 0.51
CA GLN A 497 -12.69 -14.99 0.75
C GLN A 497 -11.91 -14.01 -0.12
N CYS A 498 -10.94 -13.33 0.49
CA CYS A 498 -9.95 -12.56 -0.26
C CYS A 498 -9.00 -13.51 -0.99
N THR A 499 -8.92 -13.40 -2.31
CA THR A 499 -8.20 -14.37 -3.17
C THR A 499 -6.70 -14.45 -2.83
N TYR A 500 -6.07 -13.30 -2.54
CA TYR A 500 -4.63 -13.24 -2.27
C TYR A 500 -4.26 -13.25 -0.78
N SER A 501 -5.26 -13.23 0.10
CA SER A 501 -5.10 -13.29 1.56
C SER A 501 -6.22 -14.15 2.15
N PRO A 502 -6.15 -15.46 1.98
CA PRO A 502 -7.23 -16.40 2.32
C PRO A 502 -7.59 -16.42 3.81
N GLU A 503 -6.73 -15.91 4.69
CA GLU A 503 -7.03 -15.71 6.11
C GLU A 503 -8.15 -14.69 6.36
N PHE A 504 -8.42 -13.78 5.42
CA PHE A 504 -9.57 -12.89 5.47
C PHE A 504 -10.73 -13.55 4.74
N CYS A 505 -11.61 -14.15 5.51
CA CYS A 505 -12.72 -14.91 4.98
C CYS A 505 -13.92 -14.88 5.92
N GLY A 506 -15.07 -15.19 5.34
CA GLY A 506 -16.31 -15.43 6.07
C GLY A 506 -16.99 -16.66 5.52
N ARG A 507 -17.71 -17.38 6.36
CA ARG A 507 -18.42 -18.57 5.96
C ARG A 507 -19.70 -18.72 6.77
N GLU A 508 -20.78 -19.09 6.07
CA GLU A 508 -22.03 -19.54 6.67
C GLU A 508 -22.33 -20.96 6.23
N GLY A 509 -22.75 -21.80 7.13
CA GLY A 509 -23.08 -23.21 6.89
C GLY A 509 -24.21 -23.41 5.87
N GLY A 510 -24.45 -24.66 5.50
CA GLY A 510 -25.54 -25.03 4.64
C GLY A 510 -26.91 -24.91 5.34
N TYR A 511 -27.98 -24.85 4.55
CA TYR A 511 -29.38 -24.86 5.03
C TYR A 511 -30.13 -26.02 4.41
N GLN A 512 -31.20 -26.45 5.09
CA GLN A 512 -32.15 -27.41 4.55
C GLN A 512 -33.32 -26.68 3.89
N LEU A 513 -33.73 -27.19 2.74
CA LEU A 513 -34.89 -26.69 2.00
C LEU A 513 -35.82 -27.85 1.70
N ARG A 514 -37.10 -27.70 2.12
CA ARG A 514 -38.15 -28.67 1.84
C ARG A 514 -39.10 -28.05 0.83
N ILE A 515 -39.25 -28.72 -0.31
CA ILE A 515 -40.12 -28.34 -1.42
C ILE A 515 -41.31 -29.28 -1.44
N ASN A 516 -42.49 -28.73 -1.31
CA ASN A 516 -43.75 -29.45 -1.44
C ASN A 516 -44.28 -29.39 -2.88
N ASN A 517 -45.22 -30.26 -3.19
CA ASN A 517 -45.95 -30.19 -4.48
C ASN A 517 -46.77 -28.92 -4.55
#